data_4b55924f7510cd42fbd84a17ed8205c0
#
_entry.id   4b55924f7510cd42fbd84a17ed8205c0
#
_cell.length_a   1.000
_cell.length_b   1.000
_cell.length_c   1.000
_cell.angle_alpha   90.00
_cell.angle_beta   90.00
_cell.angle_gamma   90.00
#
_symmetry.space_group_name_H-M   'P 1'
#
loop_
_entity.id
_entity.type
_entity.pdbx_description
1 polymer ?
#
loop_
_entity_poly.entity_id
_entity_poly.type
_entity_poly.pdbx_seq_one_letter_code
_entity_poly.pdbx_strand_id
1 'polypeptide(L)'
;GLAAFDDLPTYGHESLEAALQADQVAAEAADLGFDPEELRAPNRPLALARMIDLGDRHVEIVHFGPGHTAGDVVVIVPDADVIVTGDLYEQSAPPAMGADCHLKAWPVALDGILGLVNERTLLVPGHGEPFDRVFAFTQRAEISAVYGQVEYLIAQGVKLDDALKTGEWQYDDDTIAAVLPIAFAQLAAEGKVPRPKLRLL
;
A
#
# COMPACT_ATOMS: atom_id res chain seq x y z
N GLY A 1 2.44 -17.58 10.63
CA GLY A 1 1.23 -17.09 10.02
C GLY A 1 -0.02 -17.32 10.84
N LEU A 2 -1.18 -16.99 10.27
CA LEU A 2 -2.48 -17.05 10.98
C LEU A 2 -2.86 -18.45 11.47
N ALA A 3 -2.37 -19.51 10.84
CA ALA A 3 -2.59 -20.89 11.28
C ALA A 3 -2.16 -21.16 12.75
N ALA A 4 -1.22 -20.37 13.26
CA ALA A 4 -0.82 -20.46 14.67
C ALA A 4 -1.86 -19.91 15.65
N PHE A 5 -2.93 -19.26 15.14
CA PHE A 5 -3.99 -18.58 15.90
C PHE A 5 -5.39 -19.09 15.55
N ASP A 6 -5.52 -20.34 15.07
CA ASP A 6 -6.79 -20.91 14.58
C ASP A 6 -7.91 -20.84 15.61
N ASP A 7 -7.60 -20.93 16.91
CA ASP A 7 -8.57 -20.84 18.01
C ASP A 7 -8.92 -19.40 18.43
N LEU A 8 -8.28 -18.38 17.83
CA LEU A 8 -8.47 -16.99 18.19
C LEU A 8 -9.19 -16.20 17.08
N PRO A 9 -9.90 -15.12 17.43
CA PRO A 9 -10.40 -14.18 16.44
C PRO A 9 -9.25 -13.51 15.69
N THR A 10 -9.21 -13.68 14.37
CA THR A 10 -8.27 -13.03 13.48
C THR A 10 -9.00 -12.11 12.51
N TYR A 11 -8.51 -10.88 12.36
CA TYR A 11 -9.19 -9.84 11.59
C TYR A 11 -8.35 -9.42 10.38
N GLY A 12 -9.00 -9.11 9.28
CA GLY A 12 -8.39 -8.59 8.07
C GLY A 12 -9.45 -8.22 7.04
N HIS A 13 -9.04 -7.55 5.97
CA HIS A 13 -9.95 -7.16 4.90
C HIS A 13 -10.46 -8.39 4.15
N GLU A 14 -11.72 -8.36 3.71
CA GLU A 14 -12.38 -9.47 3.02
C GLU A 14 -11.71 -9.89 1.70
N SER A 15 -10.95 -8.98 1.05
CA SER A 15 -10.18 -9.28 -0.16
C SER A 15 -9.08 -10.34 0.04
N LEU A 16 -8.63 -10.55 1.27
CA LEU A 16 -7.56 -11.51 1.57
C LEU A 16 -7.93 -12.95 1.23
N GLU A 17 -9.19 -13.34 1.36
CA GLU A 17 -9.63 -14.69 1.01
C GLU A 17 -9.38 -14.98 -0.48
N ALA A 18 -9.75 -14.04 -1.36
CA ALA A 18 -9.51 -14.18 -2.79
C ALA A 18 -8.01 -14.06 -3.15
N ALA A 19 -7.28 -13.18 -2.48
CA ALA A 19 -5.84 -13.01 -2.70
C ALA A 19 -5.05 -14.29 -2.38
N LEU A 20 -5.39 -14.98 -1.29
CA LEU A 20 -4.74 -16.23 -0.89
C LEU A 20 -5.01 -17.41 -1.84
N GLN A 21 -6.04 -17.31 -2.68
CA GLN A 21 -6.35 -18.34 -3.70
C GLN A 21 -5.60 -18.09 -5.03
N ALA A 22 -4.85 -17.00 -5.16
CA ALA A 22 -4.11 -16.70 -6.37
C ALA A 22 -2.92 -17.66 -6.55
N ASP A 23 -2.74 -18.19 -7.77
CA ASP A 23 -1.64 -19.11 -8.10
C ASP A 23 -0.26 -18.52 -7.77
N GLN A 24 -0.09 -17.21 -7.91
CA GLN A 24 1.14 -16.52 -7.55
C GLN A 24 1.45 -16.62 -6.06
N VAL A 25 0.45 -16.43 -5.19
CA VAL A 25 0.63 -16.53 -3.72
C VAL A 25 1.01 -17.95 -3.31
N ALA A 26 0.40 -18.95 -3.95
CA ALA A 26 0.76 -20.35 -3.72
C ALA A 26 2.21 -20.66 -4.15
N ALA A 27 2.65 -20.10 -5.29
CA ALA A 27 4.03 -20.25 -5.76
C ALA A 27 5.04 -19.57 -4.83
N GLU A 28 4.77 -18.33 -4.41
CA GLU A 28 5.60 -17.58 -3.47
C GLU A 28 5.71 -18.28 -2.10
N ALA A 29 4.59 -18.80 -1.58
CA ALA A 29 4.59 -19.58 -0.35
C ALA A 29 5.49 -20.82 -0.45
N ALA A 30 5.40 -21.55 -1.56
CA ALA A 30 6.22 -22.73 -1.81
C ALA A 30 7.71 -22.38 -1.93
N ASP A 31 8.06 -21.28 -2.61
CA ASP A 31 9.43 -20.78 -2.74
C ASP A 31 10.04 -20.39 -1.38
N LEU A 32 9.19 -19.88 -0.48
CA LEU A 32 9.58 -19.56 0.90
C LEU A 32 9.58 -20.79 1.84
N GLY A 33 9.23 -21.98 1.32
CA GLY A 33 9.20 -23.23 2.08
C GLY A 33 7.96 -23.40 2.96
N PHE A 34 6.88 -22.65 2.68
CA PHE A 34 5.59 -22.83 3.34
C PHE A 34 4.67 -23.71 2.48
N ASP A 35 3.83 -24.53 3.14
CA ASP A 35 2.77 -25.25 2.45
C ASP A 35 1.63 -24.28 2.09
N PRO A 36 1.31 -24.07 0.82
CA PRO A 36 0.20 -23.21 0.41
C PRO A 36 -1.14 -23.61 1.03
N GLU A 37 -1.36 -24.90 1.35
CA GLU A 37 -2.57 -25.38 1.99
C GLU A 37 -2.68 -24.95 3.46
N GLU A 38 -1.59 -24.51 4.08
CA GLU A 38 -1.58 -23.94 5.44
C GLU A 38 -1.88 -22.45 5.49
N LEU A 39 -1.96 -21.78 4.34
CA LEU A 39 -2.36 -20.39 4.29
C LEU A 39 -3.80 -20.24 4.79
N ARG A 40 -4.02 -19.25 5.65
CA ARG A 40 -5.33 -18.99 6.27
C ARG A 40 -5.74 -17.54 6.06
N ALA A 41 -6.97 -17.36 5.58
CA ALA A 41 -7.62 -16.05 5.66
C ALA A 41 -8.05 -15.75 7.10
N PRO A 42 -8.19 -14.47 7.47
CA PRO A 42 -8.76 -14.09 8.75
C PRO A 42 -10.16 -14.67 8.94
N ASN A 43 -10.45 -15.22 10.13
CA ASN A 43 -11.77 -15.82 10.41
C ASN A 43 -12.86 -14.79 10.76
N ARG A 44 -12.49 -13.50 10.83
CA ARG A 44 -13.38 -12.35 11.04
C ARG A 44 -13.10 -11.28 9.98
N PRO A 45 -13.48 -11.52 8.72
CA PRO A 45 -13.28 -10.54 7.67
C PRO A 45 -14.09 -9.26 7.91
N LEU A 46 -13.56 -8.13 7.41
CA LEU A 46 -14.23 -6.84 7.43
C LEU A 46 -14.11 -6.15 6.07
N ALA A 47 -15.10 -5.36 5.69
CA ALA A 47 -15.09 -4.56 4.47
C ALA A 47 -14.55 -3.14 4.70
N LEU A 48 -14.90 -2.52 5.85
CA LEU A 48 -14.51 -1.13 6.14
C LEU A 48 -13.88 -0.97 7.50
N ALA A 49 -14.60 -1.31 8.57
CA ALA A 49 -14.13 -1.09 9.93
C ALA A 49 -14.72 -2.09 10.92
N ARG A 50 -13.99 -2.31 12.01
CA ARG A 50 -14.44 -3.11 13.14
C ARG A 50 -13.87 -2.53 14.43
N MET A 51 -14.73 -2.27 15.40
CA MET A 51 -14.33 -1.98 16.77
C MET A 51 -14.25 -3.28 17.57
N ILE A 52 -13.20 -3.42 18.37
CA ILE A 52 -12.97 -4.56 19.26
C ILE A 52 -12.85 -4.02 20.68
N ASP A 53 -13.72 -4.52 21.57
CA ASP A 53 -13.66 -4.21 22.99
C ASP A 53 -12.73 -5.21 23.68
N LEU A 54 -11.71 -4.70 24.36
CA LEU A 54 -10.75 -5.47 25.13
C LEU A 54 -11.01 -5.41 26.64
N GLY A 55 -12.15 -4.83 27.06
CA GLY A 55 -12.59 -4.68 28.43
C GLY A 55 -12.31 -3.30 28.99
N ASP A 56 -11.05 -2.94 29.17
CA ASP A 56 -10.61 -1.62 29.66
C ASP A 56 -10.18 -0.67 28.53
N ARG A 57 -10.11 -1.17 27.33
CA ARG A 57 -9.71 -0.46 26.11
C ARG A 57 -10.47 -0.98 24.91
N HIS A 58 -10.73 -0.13 23.94
CA HIS A 58 -11.14 -0.57 22.61
C HIS A 58 -10.07 -0.22 21.57
N VAL A 59 -10.07 -1.00 20.49
CA VAL A 59 -9.26 -0.74 19.30
C VAL A 59 -10.16 -0.74 18.08
N GLU A 60 -9.77 0.00 17.06
CA GLU A 60 -10.50 0.05 15.79
C GLU A 60 -9.61 -0.48 14.68
N ILE A 61 -10.13 -1.41 13.89
CA ILE A 61 -9.47 -1.88 12.67
C ILE A 61 -10.19 -1.24 11.51
N VAL A 62 -9.46 -0.53 10.65
CA VAL A 62 -10.04 0.25 9.56
C VAL A 62 -9.31 -0.01 8.26
N HIS A 63 -10.07 -0.22 7.19
CA HIS A 63 -9.60 -0.21 5.80
C HIS A 63 -9.97 1.13 5.16
N PHE A 64 -8.97 1.94 4.80
CA PHE A 64 -9.17 3.25 4.16
C PHE A 64 -9.18 3.19 2.64
N GLY A 65 -9.08 2.01 2.07
CA GLY A 65 -8.96 1.76 0.65
C GLY A 65 -7.64 1.06 0.29
N PRO A 66 -7.51 0.60 -0.95
CA PRO A 66 -6.31 -0.07 -1.42
C PRO A 66 -5.12 0.90 -1.48
N GLY A 67 -3.94 0.41 -1.11
CA GLY A 67 -2.70 1.18 -1.09
C GLY A 67 -1.50 0.31 -1.42
N HIS A 68 -0.78 -0.18 -0.40
CA HIS A 68 0.31 -1.13 -0.54
C HIS A 68 -0.21 -2.46 -1.13
N THR A 69 -1.40 -2.87 -0.71
CA THR A 69 -2.16 -3.98 -1.30
C THR A 69 -3.64 -3.59 -1.48
N ALA A 70 -4.47 -4.52 -1.94
CA ALA A 70 -5.92 -4.34 -1.99
C ALA A 70 -6.60 -4.45 -0.62
N GLY A 71 -5.93 -4.98 0.39
CA GLY A 71 -6.52 -5.37 1.67
C GLY A 71 -5.87 -4.76 2.90
N ASP A 72 -5.15 -3.64 2.75
CA ASP A 72 -4.48 -2.98 3.87
C ASP A 72 -5.47 -2.58 4.96
N VAL A 73 -5.10 -2.85 6.20
CA VAL A 73 -5.85 -2.39 7.37
C VAL A 73 -4.93 -1.69 8.35
N VAL A 74 -5.45 -0.71 9.05
CA VAL A 74 -4.75 -0.06 10.16
C VAL A 74 -5.45 -0.39 11.48
N VAL A 75 -4.68 -0.38 12.57
CA VAL A 75 -5.22 -0.54 13.91
C VAL A 75 -5.07 0.77 14.66
N ILE A 76 -6.17 1.34 15.10
CA ILE A 76 -6.22 2.61 15.84
C ILE A 76 -6.46 2.29 17.31
N VAL A 77 -5.66 2.89 18.17
CA VAL A 77 -5.77 2.82 19.64
C VAL A 77 -6.05 4.23 20.15
N PRO A 78 -7.34 4.63 20.22
CA PRO A 78 -7.71 6.04 20.39
C PRO A 78 -7.24 6.64 21.72
N ASP A 79 -7.32 5.89 22.82
CA ASP A 79 -6.93 6.33 24.17
C ASP A 79 -5.40 6.44 24.34
N ALA A 80 -4.61 5.87 23.43
CA ALA A 80 -3.15 5.96 23.43
C ALA A 80 -2.61 6.96 22.38
N ASP A 81 -3.45 7.55 21.54
CA ASP A 81 -3.05 8.36 20.37
C ASP A 81 -2.08 7.57 19.43
N VAL A 82 -2.31 6.24 19.22
CA VAL A 82 -1.46 5.38 18.39
C VAL A 82 -2.24 4.84 17.21
N ILE A 83 -1.61 4.84 16.03
CA ILE A 83 -2.12 4.20 14.81
C ILE A 83 -1.04 3.26 14.27
N VAL A 84 -1.32 1.96 14.23
CA VAL A 84 -0.46 0.96 13.58
C VAL A 84 -0.87 0.87 12.12
N THR A 85 0.01 1.26 11.21
CA THR A 85 -0.31 1.49 9.80
C THR A 85 0.06 0.32 8.89
N GLY A 86 0.85 -0.64 9.38
CA GLY A 86 1.43 -1.67 8.52
C GLY A 86 2.23 -1.04 7.38
N ASP A 87 2.31 -1.74 6.26
CA ASP A 87 3.12 -1.35 5.10
C ASP A 87 2.47 -0.23 4.24
N LEU A 88 1.34 0.33 4.69
CA LEU A 88 0.86 1.61 4.15
C LEU A 88 1.88 2.72 4.37
N TYR A 89 2.70 2.60 5.43
CA TYR A 89 3.86 3.45 5.66
C TYR A 89 5.11 2.59 5.93
N GLU A 90 6.21 3.01 5.34
CA GLU A 90 7.53 2.40 5.48
C GLU A 90 8.52 3.45 6.00
N GLN A 91 9.22 3.17 7.12
CA GLN A 91 10.13 4.14 7.71
C GLN A 91 11.59 3.74 7.49
N SER A 92 11.88 2.46 7.37
CA SER A 92 13.25 1.93 7.26
C SER A 92 13.82 1.97 5.84
N ALA A 93 12.95 2.12 4.82
CA ALA A 93 13.29 2.09 3.40
C ALA A 93 12.27 2.89 2.58
N PRO A 94 12.46 3.07 1.26
CA PRO A 94 11.39 3.48 0.36
C PRO A 94 10.20 2.52 0.44
N PRO A 95 8.94 3.02 0.26
CA PRO A 95 7.77 2.15 0.27
C PRO A 95 7.86 1.03 -0.77
N ALA A 96 7.52 -0.19 -0.37
CA ALA A 96 7.50 -1.34 -1.27
C ALA A 96 6.32 -1.23 -2.26
N MET A 97 6.59 -0.72 -3.46
CA MET A 97 5.61 -0.53 -4.52
C MET A 97 5.55 -1.79 -5.41
N GLY A 98 5.05 -2.90 -4.85
CA GLY A 98 4.96 -4.21 -5.50
C GLY A 98 3.92 -4.29 -6.62
N ALA A 99 3.83 -5.46 -7.28
CA ALA A 99 2.92 -5.69 -8.40
C ALA A 99 1.44 -5.57 -8.02
N ASP A 100 1.12 -5.77 -6.78
CA ASP A 100 -0.21 -5.72 -6.16
C ASP A 100 -0.54 -4.36 -5.51
N CYS A 101 0.38 -3.38 -5.57
CA CYS A 101 0.12 -2.05 -5.06
C CYS A 101 -0.87 -1.28 -5.94
N HIS A 102 -1.53 -0.30 -5.34
CA HIS A 102 -2.53 0.56 -5.98
C HIS A 102 -2.08 2.02 -5.96
N LEU A 103 -1.08 2.37 -6.79
CA LEU A 103 -0.38 3.66 -6.75
C LEU A 103 -1.30 4.88 -6.76
N LYS A 104 -2.38 4.84 -7.54
CA LYS A 104 -3.37 5.95 -7.61
C LYS A 104 -4.20 6.07 -6.33
N ALA A 105 -4.60 4.95 -5.76
CA ALA A 105 -5.48 4.91 -4.59
C ALA A 105 -4.71 5.08 -3.28
N TRP A 106 -3.44 4.67 -3.24
CA TRP A 106 -2.61 4.70 -2.04
C TRP A 106 -2.59 6.07 -1.34
N PRO A 107 -2.32 7.21 -2.02
CA PRO A 107 -2.39 8.52 -1.38
C PRO A 107 -3.77 8.84 -0.77
N VAL A 108 -4.86 8.31 -1.35
CA VAL A 108 -6.22 8.52 -0.82
C VAL A 108 -6.43 7.72 0.46
N ALA A 109 -5.92 6.47 0.52
CA ALA A 109 -5.94 5.68 1.76
C ALA A 109 -5.13 6.38 2.87
N LEU A 110 -3.96 6.93 2.53
CA LEU A 110 -3.14 7.70 3.47
C LEU A 110 -3.83 9.00 3.94
N ASP A 111 -4.59 9.67 3.07
CA ASP A 111 -5.40 10.84 3.45
C ASP A 111 -6.44 10.48 4.53
N GLY A 112 -7.02 9.27 4.45
CA GLY A 112 -7.91 8.76 5.49
C GLY A 112 -7.23 8.63 6.85
N ILE A 113 -6.00 8.09 6.88
CA ILE A 113 -5.18 8.00 8.10
C ILE A 113 -4.83 9.40 8.61
N LEU A 114 -4.34 10.27 7.72
CA LEU A 114 -3.93 11.64 8.06
C LEU A 114 -5.06 12.49 8.61
N GLY A 115 -6.30 12.21 8.23
CA GLY A 115 -7.50 12.85 8.81
C GLY A 115 -7.72 12.56 10.29
N LEU A 116 -7.10 11.52 10.83
CA LEU A 116 -7.17 11.13 12.25
C LEU A 116 -5.96 11.57 13.08
N VAL A 117 -4.87 11.98 12.40
CA VAL A 117 -3.59 12.29 13.05
C VAL A 117 -3.62 13.69 13.65
N ASN A 118 -3.23 13.79 14.91
CA ASN A 118 -2.97 15.04 15.62
C ASN A 118 -1.49 15.18 16.01
N GLU A 119 -1.12 16.20 16.77
CA GLU A 119 0.28 16.47 17.15
C GLU A 119 0.90 15.43 18.11
N ARG A 120 0.06 14.63 18.77
CA ARG A 120 0.49 13.60 19.73
C ARG A 120 0.45 12.22 19.14
N THR A 121 -0.22 12.04 17.98
CA THR A 121 -0.39 10.75 17.37
C THR A 121 0.95 10.15 16.97
N LEU A 122 1.20 8.94 17.47
CA LEU A 122 2.34 8.11 17.09
C LEU A 122 1.88 7.14 16.02
N LEU A 123 2.52 7.17 14.86
CA LEU A 123 2.28 6.20 13.79
C LEU A 123 3.34 5.10 13.84
N VAL A 124 2.89 3.86 13.75
CA VAL A 124 3.75 2.67 13.80
C VAL A 124 3.71 1.99 12.44
N PRO A 125 4.82 1.99 11.68
CA PRO A 125 4.88 1.39 10.35
C PRO A 125 4.96 -0.14 10.42
N GLY A 126 4.88 -0.80 9.27
CA GLY A 126 5.20 -2.22 9.13
C GLY A 126 6.68 -2.50 9.40
N HIS A 127 7.55 -1.59 8.95
CA HIS A 127 8.99 -1.69 9.10
C HIS A 127 9.60 -0.34 9.50
N GLY A 128 10.55 -0.37 10.44
CA GLY A 128 11.25 0.80 10.95
C GLY A 128 10.72 1.31 12.28
N GLU A 129 11.13 2.51 12.63
CA GLU A 129 10.78 3.15 13.90
C GLU A 129 9.44 3.91 13.81
N PRO A 130 8.71 4.04 14.91
CA PRO A 130 7.53 4.89 14.96
C PRO A 130 7.85 6.33 14.53
N PHE A 131 6.91 6.98 13.87
CA PHE A 131 7.10 8.29 13.25
C PHE A 131 5.92 9.24 13.53
N ASP A 132 6.11 10.50 13.22
CA ASP A 132 5.14 11.56 13.41
C ASP A 132 4.36 11.90 12.12
N ARG A 133 3.43 12.85 12.26
CA ARG A 133 2.62 13.32 11.13
C ARG A 133 3.44 13.97 10.01
N VAL A 134 4.60 14.56 10.32
CA VAL A 134 5.41 15.25 9.30
C VAL A 134 5.97 14.22 8.31
N PHE A 135 6.51 13.12 8.84
CA PHE A 135 6.94 11.99 8.01
C PHE A 135 5.77 11.43 7.19
N ALA A 136 4.60 11.24 7.84
CA ALA A 136 3.41 10.71 7.16
C ALA A 136 2.97 11.58 5.98
N PHE A 137 2.91 12.90 6.14
CA PHE A 137 2.60 13.83 5.04
C PHE A 137 3.64 13.79 3.93
N THR A 138 4.93 13.68 4.29
CA THR A 138 6.02 13.62 3.33
C THR A 138 5.92 12.38 2.46
N GLN A 139 5.83 11.18 3.05
CA GLN A 139 5.76 9.93 2.28
C GLN A 139 4.48 9.85 1.43
N ARG A 140 3.34 10.34 1.96
CA ARG A 140 2.11 10.47 1.17
C ARG A 140 2.31 11.33 -0.07
N ALA A 141 3.00 12.46 0.06
CA ALA A 141 3.29 13.35 -1.07
C ALA A 141 4.24 12.70 -2.08
N GLU A 142 5.26 12.00 -1.60
CA GLU A 142 6.23 11.28 -2.44
C GLU A 142 5.58 10.17 -3.27
N ILE A 143 4.74 9.33 -2.66
CA ILE A 143 3.98 8.29 -3.39
C ILE A 143 3.09 8.92 -4.46
N SER A 144 2.38 10.01 -4.11
CA SER A 144 1.55 10.74 -5.06
C SER A 144 2.36 11.32 -6.22
N ALA A 145 3.58 11.81 -5.93
CA ALA A 145 4.46 12.38 -6.94
C ALA A 145 4.96 11.32 -7.93
N VAL A 146 5.25 10.10 -7.49
CA VAL A 146 5.62 8.99 -8.39
C VAL A 146 4.53 8.74 -9.42
N TYR A 147 3.29 8.55 -8.98
CA TYR A 147 2.17 8.33 -9.89
C TYR A 147 1.93 9.52 -10.84
N GLY A 148 1.92 10.73 -10.30
CA GLY A 148 1.73 11.96 -11.09
C GLY A 148 2.84 12.20 -12.12
N GLN A 149 4.08 11.88 -11.77
CA GLN A 149 5.23 12.00 -12.69
C GLN A 149 5.10 11.01 -13.86
N VAL A 150 4.71 9.75 -13.59
CA VAL A 150 4.49 8.77 -14.67
C VAL A 150 3.34 9.21 -15.57
N GLU A 151 2.24 9.67 -15.00
CA GLU A 151 1.10 10.22 -15.78
C GLU A 151 1.52 11.38 -16.68
N TYR A 152 2.33 12.32 -16.14
CA TYR A 152 2.89 13.43 -16.90
C TYR A 152 3.77 12.95 -18.05
N LEU A 153 4.69 12.02 -17.80
CA LEU A 153 5.59 11.46 -18.82
C LEU A 153 4.84 10.78 -19.95
N ILE A 154 3.81 9.99 -19.63
CA ILE A 154 2.92 9.36 -20.61
C ILE A 154 2.23 10.42 -21.47
N ALA A 155 1.72 11.49 -20.87
CA ALA A 155 1.10 12.60 -21.60
C ALA A 155 2.09 13.33 -22.52
N GLN A 156 3.38 13.36 -22.16
CA GLN A 156 4.47 13.88 -23.03
C GLN A 156 4.89 12.88 -24.12
N GLY A 157 4.33 11.67 -24.15
CA GLY A 157 4.67 10.63 -25.12
C GLY A 157 5.96 9.85 -24.79
N VAL A 158 6.46 9.98 -23.55
CA VAL A 158 7.63 9.23 -23.05
C VAL A 158 7.23 7.76 -22.85
N LYS A 159 8.05 6.86 -23.35
CA LYS A 159 7.89 5.41 -23.18
C LYS A 159 8.51 4.92 -21.89
N LEU A 160 8.12 3.73 -21.45
CA LEU A 160 8.67 3.08 -20.26
C LEU A 160 10.21 3.06 -20.22
N ASP A 161 10.87 2.67 -21.32
CA ASP A 161 12.33 2.53 -21.40
C ASP A 161 13.08 3.86 -21.21
N ASP A 162 12.41 4.98 -21.46
CA ASP A 162 12.99 6.31 -21.34
C ASP A 162 12.55 7.03 -20.04
N ALA A 163 11.57 6.48 -19.32
CA ALA A 163 10.92 7.17 -18.23
C ALA A 163 11.85 7.45 -17.04
N LEU A 164 12.66 6.48 -16.63
CA LEU A 164 13.59 6.64 -15.52
C LEU A 164 14.53 7.83 -15.73
N LYS A 165 15.09 7.98 -16.94
CA LYS A 165 16.05 9.05 -17.28
C LYS A 165 15.39 10.39 -17.51
N THR A 166 14.11 10.41 -17.84
CA THR A 166 13.38 11.63 -18.23
C THR A 166 12.64 12.25 -17.06
N GLY A 167 12.24 11.42 -16.07
CA GLY A 167 11.47 11.87 -14.91
C GLY A 167 12.33 12.52 -13.83
N GLU A 168 11.65 13.20 -12.92
CA GLU A 168 12.20 13.71 -11.67
C GLU A 168 11.62 12.89 -10.51
N TRP A 169 12.47 12.23 -9.72
CA TRP A 169 12.05 11.21 -8.77
C TRP A 169 12.46 11.56 -7.34
N GLN A 170 11.62 11.15 -6.37
CA GLN A 170 11.85 11.33 -4.94
C GLN A 170 12.59 10.15 -4.30
N TYR A 171 12.60 8.99 -4.99
CA TYR A 171 13.29 7.78 -4.57
C TYR A 171 14.48 7.49 -5.50
N ASP A 172 15.35 6.59 -5.10
CA ASP A 172 16.49 6.14 -5.87
C ASP A 172 16.09 5.41 -7.16
N ASP A 173 17.05 5.31 -8.09
CA ASP A 173 16.83 4.73 -9.41
C ASP A 173 16.34 3.26 -9.36
N ASP A 174 16.80 2.47 -8.40
CA ASP A 174 16.42 1.06 -8.25
C ASP A 174 14.95 0.94 -7.84
N THR A 175 14.52 1.73 -6.86
CA THR A 175 13.13 1.83 -6.42
C THR A 175 12.23 2.27 -7.57
N ILE A 176 12.62 3.30 -8.30
CA ILE A 176 11.84 3.83 -9.43
C ILE A 176 11.82 2.84 -10.59
N ALA A 177 12.93 2.20 -10.93
CA ALA A 177 12.98 1.20 -12.00
C ALA A 177 12.02 0.02 -11.73
N ALA A 178 11.88 -0.39 -10.47
CA ALA A 178 10.96 -1.45 -10.07
C ALA A 178 9.48 -1.04 -10.21
N VAL A 179 9.12 0.21 -9.87
CA VAL A 179 7.73 0.67 -9.89
C VAL A 179 7.24 1.15 -11.26
N LEU A 180 8.13 1.60 -12.14
CA LEU A 180 7.74 2.14 -13.45
C LEU A 180 6.88 1.19 -14.28
N PRO A 181 7.21 -0.11 -14.45
CA PRO A 181 6.35 -1.04 -15.20
C PRO A 181 4.94 -1.15 -14.62
N ILE A 182 4.83 -1.13 -13.29
CA ILE A 182 3.57 -1.23 -12.55
C ILE A 182 2.72 0.03 -12.80
N ALA A 183 3.32 1.20 -12.65
CA ALA A 183 2.65 2.48 -12.87
C ALA A 183 2.17 2.64 -14.32
N PHE A 184 3.01 2.26 -15.31
CA PHE A 184 2.62 2.27 -16.72
C PHE A 184 1.47 1.31 -17.00
N ALA A 185 1.48 0.11 -16.42
CA ALA A 185 0.40 -0.86 -16.56
C ALA A 185 -0.92 -0.35 -15.96
N GLN A 186 -0.89 0.23 -14.76
CA GLN A 186 -2.08 0.81 -14.12
C GLN A 186 -2.66 1.96 -14.94
N LEU A 187 -1.82 2.86 -15.45
CA LEU A 187 -2.25 3.97 -16.30
C LEU A 187 -2.76 3.49 -17.66
N ALA A 188 -2.16 2.45 -18.25
CA ALA A 188 -2.64 1.84 -19.48
C ALA A 188 -4.03 1.20 -19.30
N ALA A 189 -4.30 0.57 -18.16
CA ALA A 189 -5.62 0.05 -17.81
C ALA A 189 -6.69 1.16 -17.72
N GLU A 190 -6.28 2.40 -17.40
CA GLU A 190 -7.14 3.60 -17.47
C GLU A 190 -7.23 4.22 -18.88
N GLY A 191 -6.64 3.61 -19.89
CA GLY A 191 -6.60 4.14 -21.26
C GLY A 191 -5.56 5.23 -21.50
N LYS A 192 -4.64 5.46 -20.54
CA LYS A 192 -3.55 6.43 -20.65
C LYS A 192 -2.31 5.71 -21.17
N VAL A 193 -1.97 5.95 -22.43
CA VAL A 193 -0.80 5.36 -23.09
C VAL A 193 0.02 6.45 -23.78
N PRO A 194 1.35 6.31 -23.89
CA PRO A 194 2.19 7.28 -24.59
C PRO A 194 1.75 7.42 -26.04
N ARG A 195 1.45 8.66 -26.45
CA ARG A 195 1.08 8.98 -27.84
C ARG A 195 2.20 9.78 -28.47
N PRO A 196 2.65 9.41 -29.68
CA PRO A 196 3.66 10.19 -30.36
C PRO A 196 3.12 11.61 -30.61
N LYS A 197 3.94 12.62 -30.29
CA LYS A 197 3.61 14.01 -30.65
C LYS A 197 3.57 14.11 -32.18
N LEU A 198 2.42 14.50 -32.74
CA LEU A 198 2.34 14.86 -34.16
C LEU A 198 3.27 16.06 -34.39
N ARG A 199 4.34 15.87 -35.17
CA ARG A 199 5.12 17.00 -35.68
C ARG A 199 4.22 17.71 -36.69
N LEU A 200 3.74 18.89 -36.35
CA LEU A 200 3.19 19.81 -37.34
C LEU A 200 4.35 20.20 -38.25
N LEU A 201 4.23 19.83 -39.53
CA LEU A 201 5.16 20.21 -40.60
C LEU A 201 5.05 21.70 -40.85
#